data_341a5c5ab15ce9c5bb6dbbe059b9e34d
#
_entry.id   341a5c5ab15ce9c5bb6dbbe059b9e34d
#
_cell.length_a   1.000
_cell.length_b   1.000
_cell.length_c   1.000
_cell.angle_alpha   90.00
_cell.angle_beta   90.00
_cell.angle_gamma   90.00
#
_symmetry.space_group_name_H-M   'P 1'
#
loop_
_entity.id
_entity.type
_entity.pdbx_description
1 polymer ?
#
loop_
_entity_poly.entity_id
_entity_poly.type
_entity_poly.pdbx_seq_one_letter_code
_entity_poly.pdbx_strand_id
1 'polypeptide(L)'
;MNLKLLSVAKGETPADLVIRNGKIVNVYSGEIYEGGVAVCGDTIAAVGDVDYCVGENTRVVDAEGKYLTPGFLDGHIHPESSSLAIRSFAEAVLSHGTTGIMTDLHEVGVVSGLEGIEAILKEAETTDLKLYFVVPSHVPFSPNLETSGGRFNPEIIRRALRRPDAVGLSECVGPYIMAGFPDLLESCDDTLSMPGKTLQGHLPDMYGPAMSACVAAGVSTDHEGFCEKDVFERLRNGCHLMMREGSAARNMPVLLKTVMENHLDTAMVSIVTDDLHTVDLQQRGHLDDALRTALGMGLDFVKAIQMVTVNCARAFNLDREIGGLAPGRRADINITTGAEDFRVLTTFAGGRQITHNGKLLVHYETAQHEPCVLNTVHLSQPVTADSFKTHVSAKATKVKALVMDTLSYIPFTSRRDVELPVVDGVVQCDVEQDVLYIAQVERHGKNGNIGKAFMGGFRIRGGAMASSVGHDNHNIIVLGDSFEDMALAVNRCAELGGGQVIVRNGEIAAEVAYPVCGLLSDLSLDELADKKKELNRVAHEMGTEIAIPFMFLSFICLAAIPAYAITDCGFIDVVKQQVVDPILEVVE
;
A
#
# COMPACT_ATOMS: atom_id res chain seq x y z
N MET A 1 31.36 -11.43 14.21
CA MET A 1 31.00 -12.78 14.71
C MET A 1 30.39 -12.61 16.10
N ASN A 2 29.19 -13.15 16.36
CA ASN A 2 28.53 -13.10 17.65
C ASN A 2 28.95 -14.33 18.49
N LEU A 3 29.83 -14.12 19.46
CA LEU A 3 30.39 -15.20 20.32
C LEU A 3 29.33 -15.80 21.25
N LYS A 4 28.37 -15.00 21.76
CA LYS A 4 27.29 -15.52 22.61
C LYS A 4 26.40 -16.47 21.79
N LEU A 5 26.02 -16.07 20.58
CA LEU A 5 25.23 -16.91 19.67
C LEU A 5 25.93 -18.25 19.38
N LEU A 6 27.23 -18.22 19.10
CA LEU A 6 28.04 -19.43 18.86
C LEU A 6 28.06 -20.34 20.09
N SER A 7 28.21 -19.80 21.29
CA SER A 7 28.23 -20.54 22.54
C SER A 7 26.87 -21.21 22.83
N VAL A 8 25.76 -20.52 22.55
CA VAL A 8 24.41 -21.10 22.67
C VAL A 8 24.21 -22.22 21.63
N ALA A 9 24.62 -22.00 20.39
CA ALA A 9 24.50 -23.01 19.33
C ALA A 9 25.30 -24.29 19.64
N LYS A 10 26.38 -24.19 20.42
CA LYS A 10 27.19 -25.34 20.89
C LYS A 10 26.66 -25.98 22.17
N GLY A 11 25.66 -25.38 22.83
CA GLY A 11 25.15 -25.81 24.13
C GLY A 11 26.06 -25.49 25.32
N GLU A 12 27.07 -24.63 25.12
CA GLU A 12 27.97 -24.19 26.20
C GLU A 12 27.33 -23.11 27.10
N THR A 13 26.34 -22.39 26.55
CA THR A 13 25.52 -21.38 27.23
C THR A 13 24.03 -21.66 26.91
N PRO A 14 23.14 -21.58 27.92
CA PRO A 14 21.69 -21.75 27.67
C PRO A 14 21.13 -20.69 26.72
N ALA A 15 20.11 -21.10 25.96
CA ALA A 15 19.33 -20.18 25.14
C ALA A 15 18.42 -19.29 26.01
N ASP A 16 18.06 -18.11 25.49
CA ASP A 16 17.09 -17.22 26.14
C ASP A 16 15.66 -17.77 25.98
N LEU A 17 15.34 -18.36 24.80
CA LEU A 17 14.06 -18.98 24.48
C LEU A 17 14.30 -20.30 23.72
N VAL A 18 13.51 -21.33 24.04
CA VAL A 18 13.41 -22.56 23.26
C VAL A 18 11.94 -22.83 22.96
N ILE A 19 11.60 -22.95 21.68
CA ILE A 19 10.30 -23.45 21.21
C ILE A 19 10.52 -24.89 20.80
N ARG A 20 9.80 -25.87 21.42
CA ARG A 20 9.98 -27.31 21.16
C ARG A 20 8.67 -28.00 20.81
N ASN A 21 8.74 -29.28 20.49
CA ASN A 21 7.60 -30.14 20.11
C ASN A 21 6.81 -29.54 18.91
N GLY A 22 7.51 -28.96 17.94
CA GLY A 22 6.91 -28.40 16.74
C GLY A 22 7.24 -29.22 15.48
N LYS A 23 6.55 -28.92 14.39
CA LYS A 23 6.85 -29.38 13.04
C LYS A 23 7.47 -28.20 12.28
N ILE A 24 8.77 -28.25 12.05
CA ILE A 24 9.51 -27.18 11.39
C ILE A 24 9.20 -27.21 9.90
N VAL A 25 8.65 -26.11 9.37
CA VAL A 25 8.49 -25.88 7.93
C VAL A 25 9.80 -25.30 7.41
N ASN A 26 10.65 -26.17 6.88
CA ASN A 26 11.97 -25.77 6.38
C ASN A 26 11.86 -25.22 4.95
N VAL A 27 11.89 -23.91 4.83
CA VAL A 27 11.78 -23.20 3.56
C VAL A 27 13.02 -23.33 2.65
N TYR A 28 14.15 -23.83 3.19
CA TYR A 28 15.38 -24.04 2.42
C TYR A 28 15.44 -25.41 1.76
N SER A 29 15.05 -26.49 2.50
CA SER A 29 15.06 -27.86 1.99
C SER A 29 13.73 -28.30 1.38
N GLY A 30 12.65 -27.54 1.63
CA GLY A 30 11.31 -27.88 1.12
C GLY A 30 10.62 -29.02 1.89
N GLU A 31 11.04 -29.30 3.13
CA GLU A 31 10.52 -30.40 3.95
C GLU A 31 9.88 -29.93 5.26
N ILE A 32 9.12 -30.83 5.88
CA ILE A 32 8.57 -30.64 7.22
C ILE A 32 9.10 -31.78 8.10
N TYR A 33 9.69 -31.43 9.25
CA TYR A 33 10.21 -32.40 10.21
C TYR A 33 9.97 -31.96 11.66
N GLU A 34 9.95 -32.91 12.58
CA GLU A 34 9.79 -32.65 14.01
C GLU A 34 11.05 -31.99 14.60
N GLY A 35 10.85 -30.99 15.46
CA GLY A 35 11.96 -30.28 16.08
C GLY A 35 11.51 -29.01 16.80
N GLY A 36 12.51 -28.18 17.11
CA GLY A 36 12.33 -26.92 17.80
C GLY A 36 13.29 -25.85 17.30
N VAL A 37 13.22 -24.68 17.94
CA VAL A 37 14.08 -23.52 17.65
C VAL A 37 14.63 -22.96 18.97
N ALA A 38 15.95 -22.82 19.08
CA ALA A 38 16.61 -22.13 20.18
C ALA A 38 17.03 -20.73 19.78
N VAL A 39 16.77 -19.74 20.64
CA VAL A 39 16.96 -18.32 20.38
C VAL A 39 17.91 -17.71 21.39
N CYS A 40 18.82 -16.86 20.90
CA CYS A 40 19.73 -16.04 21.70
C CYS A 40 19.51 -14.56 21.35
N GLY A 41 18.91 -13.82 22.28
CA GLY A 41 18.49 -12.44 22.03
C GLY A 41 17.41 -12.40 20.95
N ASP A 42 17.71 -11.72 19.85
CA ASP A 42 16.82 -11.58 18.69
C ASP A 42 17.15 -12.55 17.53
N THR A 43 18.09 -13.48 17.74
CA THR A 43 18.68 -14.30 16.68
C THR A 43 18.51 -15.80 16.98
N ILE A 44 18.19 -16.60 15.94
CA ILE A 44 18.11 -18.06 16.03
C ILE A 44 19.52 -18.65 16.23
N ALA A 45 19.71 -19.44 17.27
CA ALA A 45 20.97 -20.11 17.59
C ALA A 45 21.02 -21.53 17.02
N ALA A 46 19.92 -22.28 17.12
CA ALA A 46 19.85 -23.66 16.66
C ALA A 46 18.42 -24.03 16.22
N VAL A 47 18.32 -25.03 15.36
CA VAL A 47 17.04 -25.57 14.83
C VAL A 47 17.14 -27.10 14.76
N GLY A 48 16.05 -27.79 15.08
CA GLY A 48 15.98 -29.25 15.11
C GLY A 48 15.90 -29.78 16.54
N ASP A 49 16.78 -30.68 16.94
CA ASP A 49 16.93 -31.08 18.34
C ASP A 49 17.64 -29.94 19.09
N VAL A 50 16.90 -29.24 19.95
CA VAL A 50 17.37 -28.04 20.68
C VAL A 50 17.33 -28.21 22.20
N ASP A 51 17.03 -29.40 22.72
CA ASP A 51 16.92 -29.65 24.16
C ASP A 51 18.25 -29.42 24.88
N TYR A 52 19.38 -29.58 24.19
CA TYR A 52 20.72 -29.29 24.71
C TYR A 52 20.98 -27.79 24.95
N CYS A 53 20.13 -26.91 24.41
CA CYS A 53 20.20 -25.45 24.63
C CYS A 53 19.40 -25.01 25.86
N VAL A 54 18.64 -25.91 26.51
CA VAL A 54 17.82 -25.57 27.67
C VAL A 54 18.65 -25.49 28.94
N GLY A 55 18.51 -24.43 29.69
CA GLY A 55 19.10 -24.24 31.03
C GLY A 55 18.10 -23.68 32.02
N GLU A 56 18.55 -23.40 33.23
CA GLU A 56 17.69 -23.00 34.37
C GLU A 56 16.83 -21.73 34.05
N ASN A 57 17.39 -20.77 33.31
CA ASN A 57 16.73 -19.51 33.00
C ASN A 57 16.13 -19.47 31.57
N THR A 58 16.19 -20.58 30.84
CA THR A 58 15.62 -20.66 29.48
C THR A 58 14.10 -20.65 29.55
N ARG A 59 13.48 -19.70 28.86
CA ARG A 59 12.03 -19.76 28.63
C ARG A 59 11.73 -20.87 27.64
N VAL A 60 10.91 -21.84 28.04
CA VAL A 60 10.50 -22.94 27.17
C VAL A 60 9.04 -22.77 26.77
N VAL A 61 8.78 -22.84 25.46
CA VAL A 61 7.43 -22.81 24.87
C VAL A 61 7.19 -24.15 24.17
N ASP A 62 6.06 -24.79 24.46
CA ASP A 62 5.64 -26.02 23.79
C ASP A 62 4.76 -25.67 22.57
N ALA A 63 5.15 -26.08 21.39
CA ALA A 63 4.38 -25.88 20.16
C ALA A 63 3.24 -26.90 19.98
N GLU A 64 3.09 -27.88 20.90
CA GLU A 64 1.99 -28.85 20.92
C GLU A 64 1.78 -29.59 19.58
N GLY A 65 2.86 -29.91 18.87
CA GLY A 65 2.83 -30.56 17.57
C GLY A 65 2.34 -29.65 16.42
N LYS A 66 2.22 -28.36 16.66
CA LYS A 66 1.87 -27.36 15.62
C LYS A 66 3.07 -27.06 14.72
N TYR A 67 2.82 -26.35 13.62
CA TYR A 67 3.87 -25.99 12.67
C TYR A 67 4.63 -24.75 13.12
N LEU A 68 5.95 -24.80 12.98
CA LEU A 68 6.85 -23.64 13.16
C LEU A 68 7.21 -23.12 11.77
N THR A 69 6.77 -21.93 11.44
CA THR A 69 7.11 -21.25 10.19
C THR A 69 7.96 -20.01 10.49
N PRO A 70 8.76 -19.51 9.53
CA PRO A 70 9.30 -18.16 9.65
C PRO A 70 8.18 -17.15 9.80
N GLY A 71 8.46 -16.00 10.44
CA GLY A 71 7.60 -14.83 10.38
C GLY A 71 7.39 -14.38 8.92
N PHE A 72 6.17 -13.96 8.58
CA PHE A 72 5.83 -13.59 7.21
C PHE A 72 6.45 -12.24 6.85
N LEU A 73 6.79 -12.09 5.58
CA LEU A 73 7.37 -10.90 4.97
C LEU A 73 6.47 -10.43 3.84
N ASP A 74 5.98 -9.19 3.94
CA ASP A 74 5.30 -8.55 2.81
C ASP A 74 6.32 -7.81 1.96
N GLY A 75 6.50 -8.25 0.73
CA GLY A 75 7.53 -7.75 -0.18
C GLY A 75 7.17 -6.45 -0.87
N HIS A 76 5.92 -6.02 -0.80
CA HIS A 76 5.45 -4.77 -1.37
C HIS A 76 4.11 -4.39 -0.74
N ILE A 77 4.11 -3.30 0.02
CA ILE A 77 2.92 -2.79 0.69
C ILE A 77 3.04 -1.28 0.92
N HIS A 78 1.90 -0.58 0.76
CA HIS A 78 1.69 0.78 1.20
C HIS A 78 0.86 0.76 2.51
N PRO A 79 1.50 0.81 3.71
CA PRO A 79 0.76 0.80 4.98
C PRO A 79 -0.25 1.93 5.08
N GLU A 80 0.01 3.03 4.36
CA GLU A 80 -0.83 4.22 4.27
C GLU A 80 -2.23 3.91 3.74
N SER A 81 -2.38 2.95 2.85
CA SER A 81 -3.69 2.52 2.32
C SER A 81 -4.62 1.95 3.39
N SER A 82 -4.05 1.44 4.49
CA SER A 82 -4.83 1.08 5.68
C SER A 82 -5.34 2.30 6.45
N SER A 83 -4.77 3.49 6.23
CA SER A 83 -4.98 4.72 6.99
C SER A 83 -4.69 4.59 8.50
N LEU A 84 -3.99 3.55 8.94
CA LEU A 84 -3.53 3.38 10.32
C LEU A 84 -2.17 4.05 10.51
N ALA A 85 -1.98 4.75 11.60
CA ALA A 85 -0.64 5.15 12.04
C ALA A 85 0.22 3.90 12.27
N ILE A 86 1.53 4.04 12.08
CA ILE A 86 2.43 2.87 11.96
C ILE A 86 2.39 1.92 13.16
N ARG A 87 2.09 2.41 14.37
CA ARG A 87 1.99 1.57 15.58
C ARG A 87 0.73 0.71 15.56
N SER A 88 -0.43 1.29 15.26
CA SER A 88 -1.69 0.55 15.11
C SER A 88 -1.61 -0.43 13.94
N PHE A 89 -0.94 -0.04 12.85
CA PHE A 89 -0.64 -0.93 11.74
C PHE A 89 0.24 -2.11 12.17
N ALA A 90 1.31 -1.85 12.95
CA ALA A 90 2.19 -2.90 13.46
C ALA A 90 1.44 -3.91 14.33
N GLU A 91 0.59 -3.44 15.26
CA GLU A 91 -0.26 -4.32 16.08
C GLU A 91 -1.14 -5.22 15.20
N ALA A 92 -1.76 -4.62 14.18
CA ALA A 92 -2.64 -5.34 13.27
C ALA A 92 -1.88 -6.46 12.52
N VAL A 93 -0.81 -6.15 11.80
CA VAL A 93 -0.13 -7.14 10.94
C VAL A 93 0.67 -8.18 11.72
N LEU A 94 1.27 -7.79 12.87
CA LEU A 94 1.94 -8.72 13.77
C LEU A 94 0.97 -9.77 14.35
N SER A 95 -0.30 -9.38 14.57
CA SER A 95 -1.33 -10.32 15.05
C SER A 95 -1.66 -11.40 14.00
N HIS A 96 -1.36 -11.16 12.73
CA HIS A 96 -1.53 -12.05 11.60
C HIS A 96 -0.22 -12.75 11.15
N GLY A 97 0.86 -12.65 11.95
CA GLY A 97 2.11 -13.35 11.70
C GLY A 97 3.09 -12.64 10.77
N THR A 98 2.78 -11.45 10.30
CA THR A 98 3.70 -10.64 9.50
C THR A 98 4.65 -9.89 10.42
N THR A 99 5.95 -10.18 10.31
CA THR A 99 7.00 -9.62 11.18
C THR A 99 7.92 -8.64 10.47
N GLY A 100 7.82 -8.55 9.15
CA GLY A 100 8.58 -7.61 8.35
C GLY A 100 7.82 -7.20 7.09
N ILE A 101 8.02 -5.96 6.68
CA ILE A 101 7.43 -5.39 5.46
C ILE A 101 8.48 -4.62 4.67
N MET A 102 8.39 -4.65 3.35
CA MET A 102 9.12 -3.82 2.42
C MET A 102 8.17 -2.72 1.93
N THR A 103 8.48 -1.49 2.29
CA THR A 103 7.60 -0.34 1.97
C THR A 103 8.43 0.88 1.60
N ASP A 104 7.90 1.69 0.74
CA ASP A 104 8.53 2.95 0.34
C ASP A 104 8.00 4.16 1.12
N LEU A 105 6.85 4.02 1.81
CA LEU A 105 6.16 5.13 2.43
C LEU A 105 5.97 6.29 1.43
N HIS A 106 5.66 5.94 0.18
CA HIS A 106 5.55 6.86 -0.94
C HIS A 106 4.56 7.99 -0.64
N GLU A 107 3.40 7.64 -0.11
CA GLU A 107 2.31 8.55 0.20
C GLU A 107 2.72 9.62 1.23
N VAL A 108 3.43 9.18 2.29
CA VAL A 108 4.03 10.09 3.27
C VAL A 108 5.09 10.97 2.59
N GLY A 109 5.89 10.38 1.69
CA GLY A 109 6.90 11.09 0.91
C GLY A 109 6.31 12.16 0.00
N VAL A 110 5.16 11.91 -0.61
CA VAL A 110 4.42 12.88 -1.44
C VAL A 110 3.96 14.07 -0.62
N VAL A 111 3.55 13.87 0.62
CA VAL A 111 3.05 14.96 1.49
C VAL A 111 4.17 15.71 2.18
N SER A 112 5.08 14.99 2.84
CA SER A 112 6.05 15.57 3.79
C SER A 112 7.52 15.32 3.39
N GLY A 113 7.76 14.78 2.19
CA GLY A 113 9.11 14.52 1.69
C GLY A 113 9.86 13.45 2.50
N LEU A 114 11.18 13.43 2.33
CA LEU A 114 12.05 12.47 3.03
C LEU A 114 12.00 12.64 4.56
N GLU A 115 11.79 13.86 5.06
CA GLU A 115 11.70 14.13 6.50
C GLU A 115 10.47 13.45 7.13
N GLY A 116 9.34 13.44 6.41
CA GLY A 116 8.14 12.73 6.84
C GLY A 116 8.36 11.21 6.88
N ILE A 117 8.99 10.66 5.84
CA ILE A 117 9.35 9.22 5.82
C ILE A 117 10.29 8.88 6.99
N GLU A 118 11.33 9.69 7.21
CA GLU A 118 12.28 9.48 8.33
C GLU A 118 11.57 9.52 9.69
N ALA A 119 10.55 10.37 9.87
CA ALA A 119 9.74 10.42 11.08
C ALA A 119 8.94 9.13 11.30
N ILE A 120 8.26 8.62 10.26
CA ILE A 120 7.51 7.36 10.35
C ILE A 120 8.43 6.15 10.56
N LEU A 121 9.57 6.09 9.88
CA LEU A 121 10.57 5.02 10.10
C LEU A 121 11.09 5.01 11.54
N LYS A 122 11.38 6.19 12.10
CA LYS A 122 11.79 6.35 13.52
C LYS A 122 10.70 5.89 14.49
N GLU A 123 9.45 6.18 14.19
CA GLU A 123 8.33 5.70 14.99
C GLU A 123 8.20 4.18 14.91
N ALA A 124 8.35 3.59 13.72
CA ALA A 124 8.32 2.15 13.52
C ALA A 124 9.40 1.40 14.32
N GLU A 125 10.57 2.00 14.56
CA GLU A 125 11.63 1.43 15.41
C GLU A 125 11.19 1.18 16.87
N THR A 126 10.09 1.81 17.32
CA THR A 126 9.53 1.59 18.66
C THR A 126 8.58 0.40 18.72
N THR A 127 8.35 -0.27 17.60
CA THR A 127 7.51 -1.47 17.46
C THR A 127 8.37 -2.71 17.22
N ASP A 128 7.75 -3.88 17.28
CA ASP A 128 8.41 -5.15 16.95
C ASP A 128 8.31 -5.49 15.44
N LEU A 129 7.52 -4.72 14.65
CA LEU A 129 7.46 -4.85 13.20
C LEU A 129 8.72 -4.30 12.55
N LYS A 130 9.38 -5.09 11.71
CA LYS A 130 10.57 -4.62 10.99
C LYS A 130 10.17 -4.00 9.65
N LEU A 131 10.49 -2.71 9.47
CA LEU A 131 10.37 -2.02 8.20
C LEU A 131 11.69 -2.06 7.45
N TYR A 132 11.65 -2.50 6.20
CA TYR A 132 12.73 -2.42 5.23
C TYR A 132 12.34 -1.34 4.23
N PHE A 133 13.10 -0.25 4.23
CA PHE A 133 12.78 0.91 3.43
C PHE A 133 13.23 0.73 1.98
N VAL A 134 12.30 0.83 1.05
CA VAL A 134 12.57 0.86 -0.39
C VAL A 134 12.34 2.30 -0.84
N VAL A 135 13.40 3.02 -1.21
CA VAL A 135 13.33 4.48 -1.46
C VAL A 135 12.40 4.79 -2.64
N PRO A 136 11.45 5.74 -2.53
CA PRO A 136 10.63 6.16 -3.68
C PRO A 136 11.48 6.60 -4.87
N SER A 137 11.16 6.13 -6.07
CA SER A 137 11.95 6.43 -7.27
C SER A 137 11.77 7.85 -7.78
N HIS A 138 10.65 8.49 -7.49
CA HIS A 138 10.33 9.87 -7.87
C HIS A 138 9.11 10.38 -7.12
N VAL A 139 9.07 11.68 -6.89
CA VAL A 139 7.91 12.45 -6.40
C VAL A 139 8.04 13.85 -7.00
N PRO A 140 7.00 14.42 -7.60
CA PRO A 140 5.66 13.86 -7.84
C PRO A 140 5.68 12.68 -8.80
N PHE A 141 4.62 11.86 -8.79
CA PHE A 141 4.49 10.71 -9.68
C PHE A 141 4.34 11.14 -11.15
N SER A 142 3.51 12.16 -11.42
CA SER A 142 3.29 12.74 -12.74
C SER A 142 3.76 14.20 -12.79
N PRO A 143 5.06 14.47 -12.97
CA PRO A 143 5.61 15.81 -13.03
C PRO A 143 4.86 16.70 -14.05
N ASN A 144 4.55 17.95 -13.68
CA ASN A 144 3.78 18.94 -14.45
C ASN A 144 2.27 18.67 -14.59
N LEU A 145 1.76 17.57 -14.12
CA LEU A 145 0.31 17.26 -14.14
C LEU A 145 -0.31 17.27 -12.76
N GLU A 146 0.49 17.43 -11.71
CA GLU A 146 0.04 17.45 -10.32
C GLU A 146 0.99 18.26 -9.43
N THR A 147 0.49 18.70 -8.27
CA THR A 147 1.28 19.35 -7.24
C THR A 147 1.40 18.43 -6.03
N SER A 148 2.62 18.25 -5.54
CA SER A 148 2.94 17.49 -4.31
C SER A 148 3.60 18.37 -3.26
N GLY A 149 3.50 17.98 -1.99
CA GLY A 149 4.18 18.64 -0.87
C GLY A 149 5.68 18.37 -0.87
N GLY A 150 6.05 17.09 -0.99
CA GLY A 150 7.43 16.61 -1.08
C GLY A 150 7.97 16.58 -2.50
N ARG A 151 9.27 16.28 -2.60
CA ARG A 151 9.94 16.03 -3.87
C ARG A 151 11.06 15.02 -3.70
N PHE A 152 11.18 14.09 -4.65
CA PHE A 152 12.32 13.18 -4.76
C PHE A 152 12.99 13.40 -6.11
N ASN A 153 14.28 13.71 -6.04
CA ASN A 153 15.19 13.82 -7.17
C ASN A 153 16.42 12.94 -6.89
N PRO A 154 17.34 12.74 -7.85
CA PRO A 154 18.50 11.88 -7.63
C PRO A 154 19.35 12.22 -6.40
N GLU A 155 19.45 13.48 -6.00
CA GLU A 155 20.21 13.90 -4.82
C GLU A 155 19.55 13.39 -3.52
N ILE A 156 18.23 13.59 -3.39
CA ILE A 156 17.44 13.15 -2.22
C ILE A 156 17.41 11.62 -2.17
N ILE A 157 17.20 10.96 -3.32
CA ILE A 157 17.21 9.50 -3.44
C ILE A 157 18.57 8.92 -3.00
N ARG A 158 19.67 9.48 -3.48
CA ARG A 158 21.02 9.06 -3.08
C ARG A 158 21.28 9.24 -1.59
N ARG A 159 20.73 10.30 -0.97
CA ARG A 159 20.76 10.51 0.49
C ARG A 159 19.99 9.42 1.20
N ALA A 160 18.77 9.13 0.76
CA ALA A 160 17.89 8.12 1.34
C ALA A 160 18.48 6.70 1.23
N LEU A 161 19.04 6.33 0.08
CA LEU A 161 19.68 5.03 -0.17
C LEU A 161 20.88 4.73 0.77
N ARG A 162 21.50 5.75 1.37
CA ARG A 162 22.60 5.57 2.34
C ARG A 162 22.14 5.15 3.73
N ARG A 163 20.85 5.16 3.99
CA ARG A 163 20.29 4.67 5.25
C ARG A 163 20.58 3.17 5.41
N PRO A 164 20.86 2.69 6.65
CA PRO A 164 21.13 1.27 6.89
C PRO A 164 19.94 0.36 6.61
N ASP A 165 18.72 0.88 6.81
CA ASP A 165 17.44 0.19 6.60
C ASP A 165 16.93 0.26 5.16
N ALA A 166 17.53 1.09 4.29
CA ALA A 166 17.19 1.15 2.88
C ALA A 166 17.68 -0.10 2.14
N VAL A 167 16.80 -0.77 1.40
CA VAL A 167 17.10 -2.03 0.68
C VAL A 167 17.08 -1.89 -0.84
N GLY A 168 16.59 -0.77 -1.37
CA GLY A 168 16.56 -0.54 -2.81
C GLY A 168 15.77 0.70 -3.20
N LEU A 169 15.44 0.79 -4.49
CA LEU A 169 14.61 1.83 -5.11
C LEU A 169 13.26 1.22 -5.48
N SER A 170 12.16 1.85 -5.08
CA SER A 170 10.78 1.41 -5.30
C SER A 170 10.20 1.98 -6.59
N GLU A 171 9.22 1.30 -7.14
CA GLU A 171 8.34 1.78 -8.20
C GLU A 171 9.06 2.39 -9.41
N CYS A 172 10.11 1.66 -9.90
CA CYS A 172 10.77 2.03 -11.16
C CYS A 172 9.78 1.83 -12.31
N VAL A 173 9.10 2.91 -12.72
CA VAL A 173 8.01 2.88 -13.71
C VAL A 173 8.54 2.51 -15.09
N GLY A 174 8.09 1.37 -15.64
CA GLY A 174 8.54 0.85 -16.92
C GLY A 174 8.38 1.83 -18.09
N PRO A 175 7.22 2.46 -18.30
CA PRO A 175 7.05 3.53 -19.28
C PRO A 175 8.07 4.66 -19.18
N TYR A 176 8.49 5.07 -17.99
CA TYR A 176 9.48 6.13 -17.80
C TYR A 176 10.91 5.65 -18.13
N ILE A 177 11.24 4.39 -17.81
CA ILE A 177 12.48 3.77 -18.24
C ILE A 177 12.53 3.76 -19.78
N MET A 178 11.45 3.33 -20.44
CA MET A 178 11.37 3.28 -21.90
C MET A 178 11.43 4.67 -22.55
N ALA A 179 10.90 5.69 -21.90
CA ALA A 179 10.97 7.08 -22.35
C ALA A 179 12.33 7.74 -22.08
N GLY A 180 13.21 7.09 -21.30
CA GLY A 180 14.53 7.59 -20.99
C GLY A 180 14.53 8.77 -20.01
N PHE A 181 13.64 8.76 -19.00
CA PHE A 181 13.56 9.83 -17.98
C PHE A 181 14.90 9.95 -17.24
N PRO A 182 15.63 11.08 -17.38
CA PRO A 182 17.00 11.19 -16.90
C PRO A 182 17.14 10.97 -15.39
N ASP A 183 16.28 11.60 -14.59
CA ASP A 183 16.34 11.52 -13.13
C ASP A 183 16.10 10.09 -12.62
N LEU A 184 15.17 9.35 -13.24
CA LEU A 184 14.92 7.94 -12.90
C LEU A 184 16.12 7.06 -13.27
N LEU A 185 16.67 7.24 -14.48
CA LEU A 185 17.82 6.44 -14.94
C LEU A 185 19.08 6.71 -14.11
N GLU A 186 19.32 7.98 -13.70
CA GLU A 186 20.40 8.34 -12.78
C GLU A 186 20.19 7.66 -11.40
N SER A 187 18.97 7.68 -10.88
CA SER A 187 18.63 7.05 -9.59
C SER A 187 18.77 5.52 -9.64
N CYS A 188 18.42 4.89 -10.76
CA CYS A 188 18.65 3.46 -10.98
C CYS A 188 20.15 3.12 -10.97
N ASP A 189 20.97 3.87 -11.69
CA ASP A 189 22.43 3.66 -11.77
C ASP A 189 23.09 3.85 -10.39
N ASP A 190 22.73 4.93 -9.68
CA ASP A 190 23.17 5.17 -8.30
C ASP A 190 22.82 3.99 -7.37
N THR A 191 21.60 3.47 -7.47
CA THR A 191 21.13 2.35 -6.63
C THR A 191 21.94 1.09 -6.92
N LEU A 192 22.13 0.73 -8.19
CA LEU A 192 22.89 -0.45 -8.61
C LEU A 192 24.38 -0.35 -8.27
N SER A 193 24.92 0.87 -8.12
CA SER A 193 26.29 1.09 -7.68
C SER A 193 26.51 0.76 -6.19
N MET A 194 25.41 0.67 -5.39
CA MET A 194 25.45 0.41 -3.96
C MET A 194 25.27 -1.10 -3.67
N PRO A 195 26.22 -1.77 -2.98
CA PRO A 195 26.12 -3.20 -2.71
C PRO A 195 24.85 -3.60 -1.96
N GLY A 196 24.18 -4.64 -2.45
CA GLY A 196 22.99 -5.23 -1.81
C GLY A 196 21.67 -4.52 -2.09
N LYS A 197 21.68 -3.35 -2.75
CA LYS A 197 20.45 -2.64 -3.15
C LYS A 197 19.83 -3.25 -4.40
N THR A 198 18.50 -3.14 -4.51
CA THR A 198 17.71 -3.69 -5.62
C THR A 198 16.84 -2.62 -6.26
N LEU A 199 16.39 -2.84 -7.50
CA LEU A 199 15.40 -2.02 -8.17
C LEU A 199 14.07 -2.77 -8.21
N GLN A 200 13.02 -2.19 -7.64
CA GLN A 200 11.67 -2.74 -7.67
C GLN A 200 10.90 -2.09 -8.81
N GLY A 201 10.24 -2.89 -9.63
CA GLY A 201 9.53 -2.42 -10.80
C GLY A 201 8.06 -2.11 -10.54
N HIS A 202 7.56 -1.19 -11.35
CA HIS A 202 6.15 -0.94 -11.62
C HIS A 202 5.99 -1.02 -13.14
N LEU A 203 5.67 -2.23 -13.66
CA LEU A 203 5.80 -2.58 -15.07
C LEU A 203 4.47 -2.96 -15.75
N PRO A 204 3.42 -2.10 -15.67
CA PRO A 204 2.16 -2.38 -16.33
C PRO A 204 2.37 -2.49 -17.85
N ASP A 205 1.77 -3.51 -18.47
CA ASP A 205 1.80 -3.74 -19.92
C ASP A 205 3.20 -3.82 -20.58
N MET A 206 4.23 -4.10 -19.79
CA MET A 206 5.59 -4.30 -20.31
C MET A 206 5.75 -5.72 -20.85
N TYR A 207 5.98 -5.84 -22.18
CA TYR A 207 6.11 -7.13 -22.87
C TYR A 207 7.25 -7.10 -23.89
N GLY A 208 7.83 -8.28 -24.15
CA GLY A 208 8.88 -8.47 -25.17
C GLY A 208 10.05 -7.52 -25.00
N PRO A 209 10.40 -6.68 -26.03
CA PRO A 209 11.55 -5.76 -25.92
C PRO A 209 11.44 -4.77 -24.77
N ALA A 210 10.23 -4.31 -24.40
CA ALA A 210 10.04 -3.37 -23.29
C ALA A 210 10.33 -4.05 -21.95
N MET A 211 9.82 -5.26 -21.72
CA MET A 211 10.14 -6.04 -20.52
C MET A 211 11.64 -6.33 -20.43
N SER A 212 12.25 -6.77 -21.54
CA SER A 212 13.70 -7.02 -21.60
C SER A 212 14.51 -5.77 -21.29
N ALA A 213 14.09 -4.59 -21.75
CA ALA A 213 14.77 -3.32 -21.49
C ALA A 213 14.69 -2.93 -20.00
N CYS A 214 13.52 -3.07 -19.36
CA CYS A 214 13.37 -2.80 -17.93
C CYS A 214 14.26 -3.71 -17.08
N VAL A 215 14.29 -5.02 -17.38
CA VAL A 215 15.16 -5.97 -16.67
C VAL A 215 16.64 -5.69 -16.96
N ALA A 216 17.00 -5.34 -18.18
CA ALA A 216 18.37 -4.96 -18.54
C ALA A 216 18.82 -3.65 -17.85
N ALA A 217 17.88 -2.75 -17.52
CA ALA A 217 18.13 -1.58 -16.71
C ALA A 217 18.32 -1.93 -15.21
N GLY A 218 18.15 -3.20 -14.81
CA GLY A 218 18.38 -3.69 -13.46
C GLY A 218 17.13 -3.92 -12.62
N VAL A 219 15.92 -3.70 -13.17
CA VAL A 219 14.68 -4.00 -12.45
C VAL A 219 14.60 -5.50 -12.16
N SER A 220 14.43 -5.85 -10.88
CA SER A 220 14.53 -7.23 -10.39
C SER A 220 13.20 -7.85 -10.00
N THR A 221 12.18 -7.05 -9.69
CA THR A 221 10.84 -7.52 -9.30
C THR A 221 9.75 -6.73 -10.03
N ASP A 222 8.53 -7.27 -10.07
CA ASP A 222 7.34 -6.54 -10.51
C ASP A 222 6.07 -7.12 -9.90
N HIS A 223 5.14 -6.23 -9.53
CA HIS A 223 3.84 -6.57 -8.92
C HIS A 223 2.64 -6.29 -9.86
N GLU A 224 2.87 -5.71 -11.06
CA GLU A 224 1.83 -5.27 -12.00
C GLU A 224 1.34 -6.38 -12.95
N GLY A 225 1.46 -7.64 -12.57
CA GLY A 225 0.90 -8.74 -13.35
C GLY A 225 -0.61 -8.93 -13.13
N PHE A 226 -1.39 -9.15 -14.22
CA PHE A 226 -2.84 -9.37 -14.18
C PHE A 226 -3.29 -10.66 -14.88
N CYS A 227 -2.48 -11.24 -15.74
CA CYS A 227 -2.88 -12.36 -16.58
C CYS A 227 -1.76 -13.39 -16.79
N GLU A 228 -2.10 -14.50 -17.42
CA GLU A 228 -1.15 -15.57 -17.75
C GLU A 228 0.10 -15.07 -18.49
N LYS A 229 -0.09 -14.18 -19.46
CA LYS A 229 1.03 -13.62 -20.23
C LYS A 229 2.04 -12.91 -19.32
N ASP A 230 1.56 -12.20 -18.31
CA ASP A 230 2.40 -11.49 -17.35
C ASP A 230 3.30 -12.42 -16.55
N VAL A 231 2.79 -13.58 -16.13
CA VAL A 231 3.56 -14.59 -15.41
C VAL A 231 4.76 -15.05 -16.25
N PHE A 232 4.51 -15.40 -17.51
CA PHE A 232 5.59 -15.88 -18.38
C PHE A 232 6.59 -14.78 -18.73
N GLU A 233 6.13 -13.56 -19.00
CA GLU A 233 7.02 -12.44 -19.34
C GLU A 233 7.98 -12.11 -18.18
N ARG A 234 7.49 -12.04 -16.94
CA ARG A 234 8.35 -11.78 -15.77
C ARG A 234 9.33 -12.92 -15.54
N LEU A 235 8.83 -14.13 -15.34
CA LEU A 235 9.68 -15.26 -14.97
C LEU A 235 10.69 -15.63 -16.04
N ARG A 236 10.34 -15.59 -17.34
CA ARG A 236 11.26 -15.87 -18.45
C ARG A 236 12.37 -14.83 -18.61
N ASN A 237 12.11 -13.59 -18.20
CA ASN A 237 13.11 -12.53 -18.19
C ASN A 237 13.92 -12.48 -16.87
N GLY A 238 13.66 -13.37 -15.90
CA GLY A 238 14.34 -13.35 -14.60
C GLY A 238 13.89 -12.24 -13.68
N CYS A 239 12.70 -11.67 -13.90
CA CYS A 239 12.05 -10.73 -13.02
C CYS A 239 11.20 -11.48 -11.99
N HIS A 240 11.39 -11.20 -10.71
CA HIS A 240 10.65 -11.82 -9.61
C HIS A 240 9.18 -11.36 -9.64
N LEU A 241 8.27 -12.30 -9.73
CA LEU A 241 6.83 -12.04 -9.77
C LEU A 241 6.27 -11.88 -8.35
N MET A 242 5.74 -10.70 -8.04
CA MET A 242 5.00 -10.43 -6.81
C MET A 242 3.51 -10.42 -7.13
N MET A 243 2.76 -11.39 -6.57
CA MET A 243 1.32 -11.55 -6.81
C MET A 243 0.54 -10.81 -5.73
N ARG A 244 -0.27 -9.83 -6.13
CA ARG A 244 -1.05 -9.00 -5.20
C ARG A 244 -2.31 -9.73 -4.70
N GLU A 245 -2.55 -9.65 -3.39
CA GLU A 245 -3.78 -10.10 -2.72
C GLU A 245 -4.18 -9.10 -1.64
N GLY A 246 -4.39 -7.84 -2.06
CA GLY A 246 -4.82 -6.74 -1.21
C GLY A 246 -6.31 -6.41 -1.34
N SER A 247 -6.66 -5.13 -1.22
CA SER A 247 -8.02 -4.61 -1.41
C SER A 247 -8.24 -3.99 -2.76
N ALA A 248 -7.27 -3.23 -3.26
CA ALA A 248 -7.33 -2.58 -4.57
C ALA A 248 -7.10 -3.57 -5.72
N ALA A 249 -6.17 -4.49 -5.54
CA ALA A 249 -5.82 -5.50 -6.54
C ALA A 249 -5.75 -6.90 -5.92
N ARG A 250 -6.46 -7.85 -6.53
CA ARG A 250 -6.54 -9.26 -6.12
C ARG A 250 -6.19 -10.17 -7.29
N ASN A 251 -4.94 -10.08 -7.74
CA ASN A 251 -4.47 -10.74 -8.94
C ASN A 251 -3.89 -12.13 -8.65
N MET A 252 -3.55 -12.41 -7.39
CA MET A 252 -2.89 -13.65 -6.97
C MET A 252 -3.62 -14.91 -7.45
N PRO A 253 -4.96 -15.04 -7.35
CA PRO A 253 -5.62 -16.27 -7.78
C PRO A 253 -5.43 -16.58 -9.27
N VAL A 254 -5.48 -15.56 -10.14
CA VAL A 254 -5.28 -15.72 -11.60
C VAL A 254 -3.83 -16.10 -11.92
N LEU A 255 -2.88 -15.40 -11.32
CA LEU A 255 -1.45 -15.61 -11.56
C LEU A 255 -0.98 -16.95 -10.97
N LEU A 256 -1.40 -17.28 -9.74
CA LEU A 256 -1.07 -18.52 -9.06
C LEU A 256 -1.62 -19.73 -9.83
N LYS A 257 -2.85 -19.63 -10.36
CA LYS A 257 -3.43 -20.67 -11.21
C LYS A 257 -2.50 -20.97 -12.39
N THR A 258 -2.00 -19.92 -13.07
CA THR A 258 -1.05 -20.07 -14.18
C THR A 258 0.24 -20.77 -13.75
N VAL A 259 0.82 -20.36 -12.59
CA VAL A 259 2.02 -20.98 -12.03
C VAL A 259 1.81 -22.48 -11.77
N MET A 260 0.68 -22.84 -11.16
CA MET A 260 0.37 -24.22 -10.79
C MET A 260 0.06 -25.10 -12.01
N GLU A 261 -0.79 -24.66 -12.93
CA GLU A 261 -1.21 -25.43 -14.12
C GLU A 261 -0.04 -25.69 -15.08
N ASN A 262 0.93 -24.78 -15.13
CA ASN A 262 2.12 -24.92 -15.98
C ASN A 262 3.34 -25.49 -15.22
N HIS A 263 3.19 -25.90 -13.95
CA HIS A 263 4.26 -26.45 -13.12
C HIS A 263 5.51 -25.59 -13.07
N LEU A 264 5.35 -24.25 -13.03
CA LEU A 264 6.47 -23.32 -13.00
C LEU A 264 7.21 -23.37 -11.66
N ASP A 265 8.50 -23.06 -11.69
CA ASP A 265 9.30 -22.92 -10.47
C ASP A 265 8.79 -21.70 -9.67
N THR A 266 8.62 -21.90 -8.36
CA THR A 266 8.09 -20.88 -7.46
C THR A 266 9.17 -20.07 -6.74
N ALA A 267 10.45 -20.35 -6.97
CA ALA A 267 11.55 -19.69 -6.26
C ALA A 267 11.63 -18.16 -6.50
N MET A 268 11.11 -17.71 -7.65
CA MET A 268 11.01 -16.29 -8.00
C MET A 268 9.54 -15.79 -7.98
N VAL A 269 8.73 -16.30 -7.05
CA VAL A 269 7.34 -15.90 -6.89
C VAL A 269 7.08 -15.58 -5.42
N SER A 270 6.51 -14.42 -5.14
CA SER A 270 6.05 -13.99 -3.82
C SER A 270 4.59 -13.59 -3.84
N ILE A 271 3.94 -13.63 -2.67
CA ILE A 271 2.62 -13.06 -2.44
C ILE A 271 2.83 -11.79 -1.61
N VAL A 272 2.18 -10.70 -2.02
CA VAL A 272 2.25 -9.38 -1.41
C VAL A 272 0.84 -8.79 -1.27
N THR A 273 0.67 -7.78 -0.44
CA THR A 273 -0.66 -7.16 -0.27
C THR A 273 -0.85 -5.89 -1.09
N ASP A 274 0.19 -5.10 -1.30
CA ASP A 274 0.09 -3.79 -1.94
C ASP A 274 -0.85 -2.87 -1.16
N ASP A 275 -1.97 -2.43 -1.71
CA ASP A 275 -2.97 -1.59 -1.06
C ASP A 275 -3.97 -2.44 -0.26
N LEU A 276 -3.90 -2.36 1.07
CA LEU A 276 -4.80 -3.09 1.97
C LEU A 276 -5.65 -2.14 2.83
N HIS A 277 -6.97 -2.18 2.61
CA HIS A 277 -7.92 -1.33 3.32
C HIS A 277 -8.18 -1.81 4.76
N THR A 278 -8.38 -0.87 5.68
CA THR A 278 -8.60 -1.13 7.12
C THR A 278 -9.66 -2.18 7.41
N VAL A 279 -10.80 -2.14 6.70
CA VAL A 279 -11.91 -3.07 6.94
C VAL A 279 -11.54 -4.49 6.50
N ASP A 280 -10.82 -4.65 5.40
CA ASP A 280 -10.33 -5.95 4.96
C ASP A 280 -9.29 -6.51 5.92
N LEU A 281 -8.34 -5.67 6.37
CA LEU A 281 -7.35 -6.05 7.38
C LEU A 281 -8.03 -6.54 8.67
N GLN A 282 -9.08 -5.83 9.14
CA GLN A 282 -9.83 -6.23 10.32
C GLN A 282 -10.60 -7.55 10.14
N GLN A 283 -11.26 -7.72 8.99
CA GLN A 283 -12.19 -8.84 8.80
C GLN A 283 -11.50 -10.12 8.31
N ARG A 284 -10.43 -9.97 7.55
CA ARG A 284 -9.80 -11.07 6.83
C ARG A 284 -8.38 -11.37 7.32
N GLY A 285 -7.67 -10.36 7.80
CA GLY A 285 -6.27 -10.44 8.18
C GLY A 285 -5.33 -9.86 7.13
N HIS A 286 -4.08 -10.31 7.15
CA HIS A 286 -3.01 -9.84 6.29
C HIS A 286 -2.53 -10.96 5.34
N LEU A 287 -1.23 -11.27 5.30
CA LEU A 287 -0.68 -12.37 4.50
C LEU A 287 -1.24 -13.75 4.88
N ASP A 288 -1.76 -13.92 6.09
CA ASP A 288 -2.45 -15.15 6.50
C ASP A 288 -3.76 -15.38 5.72
N ASP A 289 -4.47 -14.32 5.29
CA ASP A 289 -5.63 -14.41 4.40
C ASP A 289 -5.21 -14.83 2.99
N ALA A 290 -4.15 -14.22 2.46
CA ALA A 290 -3.59 -14.61 1.16
C ALA A 290 -3.11 -16.08 1.16
N LEU A 291 -2.49 -16.52 2.26
CA LEU A 291 -2.11 -17.92 2.44
C LEU A 291 -3.32 -18.85 2.46
N ARG A 292 -4.41 -18.51 3.18
CA ARG A 292 -5.65 -19.31 3.17
C ARG A 292 -6.21 -19.44 1.76
N THR A 293 -6.20 -18.36 0.98
CA THR A 293 -6.64 -18.35 -0.41
C THR A 293 -5.76 -19.27 -1.27
N ALA A 294 -4.44 -19.13 -1.20
CA ALA A 294 -3.50 -19.94 -1.99
C ALA A 294 -3.58 -21.44 -1.64
N LEU A 295 -3.65 -21.79 -0.35
CA LEU A 295 -3.84 -23.15 0.13
C LEU A 295 -5.19 -23.75 -0.30
N GLY A 296 -6.26 -22.94 -0.27
CA GLY A 296 -7.57 -23.30 -0.77
C GLY A 296 -7.59 -23.61 -2.28
N MET A 297 -6.68 -23.02 -3.06
CA MET A 297 -6.47 -23.36 -4.47
C MET A 297 -5.66 -24.65 -4.68
N GLY A 298 -5.10 -25.25 -3.62
CA GLY A 298 -4.32 -26.48 -3.66
C GLY A 298 -2.80 -26.27 -3.78
N LEU A 299 -2.31 -25.08 -3.48
CA LEU A 299 -0.86 -24.85 -3.41
C LEU A 299 -0.24 -25.68 -2.27
N ASP A 300 0.92 -26.28 -2.53
CA ASP A 300 1.68 -26.99 -1.51
C ASP A 300 2.02 -26.07 -0.32
N PHE A 301 1.89 -26.61 0.90
CA PHE A 301 2.03 -25.81 2.13
C PHE A 301 3.43 -25.17 2.26
N VAL A 302 4.48 -25.94 1.98
CA VAL A 302 5.85 -25.40 2.09
C VAL A 302 6.08 -24.32 1.05
N LYS A 303 5.59 -24.51 -0.19
CA LYS A 303 5.67 -23.51 -1.26
C LYS A 303 4.90 -22.23 -0.89
N ALA A 304 3.72 -22.36 -0.29
CA ALA A 304 2.94 -21.22 0.17
C ALA A 304 3.72 -20.40 1.21
N ILE A 305 4.32 -21.06 2.21
CA ILE A 305 5.16 -20.39 3.21
C ILE A 305 6.42 -19.79 2.57
N GLN A 306 7.06 -20.46 1.61
CA GLN A 306 8.20 -19.88 0.88
C GLN A 306 7.86 -18.56 0.21
N MET A 307 6.68 -18.45 -0.41
CA MET A 307 6.24 -17.23 -1.14
C MET A 307 6.02 -16.00 -0.26
N VAL A 308 5.77 -16.17 1.02
CA VAL A 308 5.62 -15.07 1.99
C VAL A 308 6.79 -14.99 2.98
N THR A 309 7.91 -15.64 2.70
CA THR A 309 9.09 -15.65 3.58
C THR A 309 10.39 -15.60 2.78
N VAL A 310 11.04 -16.74 2.54
CA VAL A 310 12.38 -16.80 1.93
C VAL A 310 12.43 -16.25 0.50
N ASN A 311 11.37 -16.40 -0.28
CA ASN A 311 11.35 -15.88 -1.65
C ASN A 311 11.33 -14.34 -1.63
N CYS A 312 10.51 -13.76 -0.76
CA CYS A 312 10.49 -12.33 -0.51
C CYS A 312 11.87 -11.83 -0.02
N ALA A 313 12.46 -12.47 0.98
CA ALA A 313 13.79 -12.11 1.48
C ALA A 313 14.87 -12.16 0.37
N ARG A 314 14.84 -13.16 -0.53
CA ARG A 314 15.75 -13.28 -1.67
C ARG A 314 15.60 -12.14 -2.69
N ALA A 315 14.37 -11.71 -2.95
CA ALA A 315 14.09 -10.61 -3.86
C ALA A 315 14.79 -9.30 -3.44
N PHE A 316 15.11 -9.16 -2.15
CA PHE A 316 15.79 -7.99 -1.57
C PHE A 316 17.22 -8.29 -1.06
N ASN A 317 17.80 -9.46 -1.37
CA ASN A 317 19.12 -9.90 -0.89
C ASN A 317 19.23 -10.01 0.65
N LEU A 318 18.10 -10.26 1.35
CA LEU A 318 18.00 -10.33 2.82
C LEU A 318 17.91 -11.76 3.37
N ASP A 319 17.95 -12.80 2.54
CA ASP A 319 17.75 -14.21 2.93
C ASP A 319 18.83 -14.77 3.87
N ARG A 320 19.91 -14.02 4.09
CA ARG A 320 20.91 -14.33 5.14
C ARG A 320 20.54 -13.78 6.51
N GLU A 321 19.57 -12.88 6.60
CA GLU A 321 19.16 -12.21 7.82
C GLU A 321 17.75 -12.62 8.26
N ILE A 322 16.82 -12.79 7.31
CA ILE A 322 15.39 -13.06 7.55
C ILE A 322 14.82 -14.12 6.60
N GLY A 323 13.56 -14.45 6.79
CA GLY A 323 12.77 -15.28 5.87
C GLY A 323 12.95 -16.78 6.03
N GLY A 324 13.65 -17.24 7.08
CA GLY A 324 13.79 -18.67 7.32
C GLY A 324 14.16 -19.04 8.75
N LEU A 325 13.79 -20.23 9.19
CA LEU A 325 14.22 -20.78 10.46
C LEU A 325 15.59 -21.43 10.29
N ALA A 326 16.65 -20.68 10.54
CA ALA A 326 18.03 -21.18 10.49
C ALA A 326 18.95 -20.38 11.42
N PRO A 327 20.03 -20.98 11.92
CA PRO A 327 21.00 -20.27 12.75
C PRO A 327 21.53 -18.99 12.09
N GLY A 328 21.59 -17.92 12.87
CA GLY A 328 22.05 -16.59 12.42
C GLY A 328 20.95 -15.73 11.77
N ARG A 329 19.72 -16.22 11.61
CA ARG A 329 18.57 -15.42 11.15
C ARG A 329 17.88 -14.77 12.34
N ARG A 330 17.20 -13.66 12.09
CA ARG A 330 16.34 -13.01 13.09
C ARG A 330 15.27 -14.01 13.58
N ALA A 331 15.01 -14.01 14.87
CA ALA A 331 14.10 -14.94 15.51
C ALA A 331 12.63 -14.51 15.32
N ASP A 332 12.20 -14.45 14.06
CA ASP A 332 10.82 -14.23 13.63
C ASP A 332 10.19 -15.60 13.35
N ILE A 333 9.26 -16.00 14.24
CA ILE A 333 8.74 -17.35 14.27
C ILE A 333 7.24 -17.32 14.48
N ASN A 334 6.48 -17.99 13.62
CA ASN A 334 5.06 -18.22 13.84
C ASN A 334 4.81 -19.67 14.26
N ILE A 335 3.92 -19.86 15.23
CA ILE A 335 3.29 -21.15 15.51
C ILE A 335 1.96 -21.15 14.79
N THR A 336 1.74 -22.08 13.85
CA THR A 336 0.57 -22.12 12.98
C THR A 336 -0.12 -23.46 13.00
N THR A 337 -1.39 -23.50 12.59
CA THR A 337 -2.06 -24.75 12.19
C THR A 337 -1.52 -25.22 10.83
N GLY A 338 -1.97 -26.41 10.38
CA GLY A 338 -1.62 -26.92 9.04
C GLY A 338 -2.45 -26.31 7.91
N ALA A 339 -2.23 -26.79 6.70
CA ALA A 339 -2.82 -26.24 5.47
C ALA A 339 -4.35 -26.27 5.42
N GLU A 340 -5.00 -27.28 6.03
CA GLU A 340 -6.46 -27.49 5.94
C GLU A 340 -7.28 -26.40 6.66
N ASP A 341 -6.76 -25.85 7.76
CA ASP A 341 -7.39 -24.82 8.59
C ASP A 341 -6.31 -23.82 9.02
N PHE A 342 -5.71 -23.15 8.06
CA PHE A 342 -4.54 -22.31 8.29
C PHE A 342 -4.87 -21.09 9.15
N ARG A 343 -4.21 -21.04 10.31
CA ARG A 343 -4.27 -19.90 11.27
C ARG A 343 -2.93 -19.68 11.93
N VAL A 344 -2.60 -18.42 12.17
CA VAL A 344 -1.49 -18.04 13.05
C VAL A 344 -1.99 -18.06 14.49
N LEU A 345 -1.35 -18.86 15.33
CA LEU A 345 -1.69 -19.01 16.75
C LEU A 345 -0.82 -18.14 17.64
N THR A 346 0.47 -18.09 17.34
CA THR A 346 1.44 -17.33 18.14
C THR A 346 2.50 -16.76 17.19
N THR A 347 2.82 -15.49 17.40
CA THR A 347 3.87 -14.77 16.65
C THR A 347 4.98 -14.39 17.61
N PHE A 348 6.21 -14.67 17.22
CA PHE A 348 7.43 -14.11 17.82
C PHE A 348 8.11 -13.21 16.79
N ALA A 349 8.46 -11.99 17.20
CA ALA A 349 9.24 -11.06 16.41
C ALA A 349 10.52 -10.72 17.16
N GLY A 350 11.67 -10.99 16.55
CA GLY A 350 12.97 -10.85 17.20
C GLY A 350 13.08 -11.61 18.54
N GLY A 351 12.49 -12.81 18.65
CA GLY A 351 12.46 -13.63 19.86
C GLY A 351 11.48 -13.17 20.95
N ARG A 352 10.85 -12.02 20.80
CA ARG A 352 9.79 -11.53 21.69
C ARG A 352 8.45 -12.12 21.26
N GLN A 353 7.69 -12.69 22.21
CA GLN A 353 6.34 -13.17 21.92
C GLN A 353 5.37 -11.99 21.82
N ILE A 354 4.74 -11.86 20.66
CA ILE A 354 3.81 -10.77 20.32
C ILE A 354 2.37 -11.17 20.53
N THR A 355 2.04 -12.42 20.14
CA THR A 355 0.68 -12.96 20.29
C THR A 355 0.67 -14.28 21.02
N HIS A 356 -0.49 -14.67 21.54
CA HIS A 356 -0.76 -16.01 22.05
C HIS A 356 -2.20 -16.40 21.76
N ASN A 357 -2.39 -17.53 21.06
CA ASN A 357 -3.71 -17.98 20.61
C ASN A 357 -4.51 -16.88 19.87
N GLY A 358 -3.85 -16.17 18.96
CA GLY A 358 -4.42 -15.07 18.18
C GLY A 358 -4.70 -13.79 18.95
N LYS A 359 -4.33 -13.71 20.25
CA LYS A 359 -4.49 -12.51 21.06
C LYS A 359 -3.17 -11.75 21.16
N LEU A 360 -3.23 -10.46 20.91
CA LEU A 360 -2.09 -9.55 21.06
C LEU A 360 -1.68 -9.45 22.55
N LEU A 361 -0.40 -9.56 22.84
CA LEU A 361 0.21 -9.43 24.18
C LEU A 361 0.96 -8.11 24.36
N VAL A 362 1.15 -7.36 23.28
CA VAL A 362 1.84 -6.09 23.25
C VAL A 362 0.86 -4.98 22.88
N HIS A 363 1.14 -3.79 23.34
CA HIS A 363 0.46 -2.58 22.92
C HIS A 363 1.51 -1.48 22.76
N TYR A 364 1.46 -0.80 21.63
CA TYR A 364 2.35 0.33 21.36
C TYR A 364 1.60 1.62 21.63
N GLU A 365 2.06 2.37 22.65
CA GLU A 365 1.43 3.64 22.99
C GLU A 365 1.44 4.61 21.79
N THR A 366 0.39 5.42 21.65
CA THR A 366 0.29 6.44 20.61
C THR A 366 1.53 7.33 20.62
N ALA A 367 2.12 7.54 19.45
CA ALA A 367 3.32 8.35 19.32
C ALA A 367 3.07 9.83 19.64
N GLN A 368 4.08 10.48 20.15
CA GLN A 368 4.20 11.91 19.94
C GLN A 368 4.85 12.12 18.56
N HIS A 369 4.00 12.36 17.54
CA HIS A 369 4.45 12.52 16.17
C HIS A 369 5.38 13.71 16.00
N GLU A 370 6.35 13.59 15.10
CA GLU A 370 7.21 14.71 14.72
C GLU A 370 6.39 15.81 14.00
N PRO A 371 6.73 17.11 14.20
CA PRO A 371 5.96 18.22 13.62
C PRO A 371 5.82 18.17 12.10
N CYS A 372 6.78 17.59 11.37
CA CYS A 372 6.79 17.53 9.90
C CYS A 372 5.68 16.64 9.33
N VAL A 373 5.07 15.76 10.12
CA VAL A 373 3.95 14.91 9.71
C VAL A 373 2.60 15.40 10.23
N LEU A 374 2.58 16.50 10.99
CA LEU A 374 1.36 17.09 11.53
C LEU A 374 1.01 18.40 10.79
N ASN A 375 -0.29 18.74 10.80
CA ASN A 375 -0.77 19.97 10.17
C ASN A 375 -0.29 20.15 8.72
N THR A 376 -0.43 19.11 7.90
CA THR A 376 0.04 19.08 6.51
C THR A 376 -1.00 19.56 5.49
N VAL A 377 -2.15 20.04 5.94
CA VAL A 377 -3.21 20.58 5.08
C VAL A 377 -3.18 22.10 5.13
N HIS A 378 -2.76 22.71 4.04
CA HIS A 378 -2.55 24.17 3.90
C HIS A 378 -3.31 24.71 2.69
N LEU A 379 -4.62 24.92 2.82
CA LEU A 379 -5.38 25.61 1.79
C LEU A 379 -4.93 27.08 1.72
N SER A 380 -4.77 27.61 0.51
CA SER A 380 -4.41 29.04 0.31
C SER A 380 -5.46 29.99 0.90
N GLN A 381 -6.72 29.58 0.86
CA GLN A 381 -7.88 30.18 1.53
C GLN A 381 -8.98 29.14 1.66
N PRO A 382 -9.94 29.31 2.59
CA PRO A 382 -11.13 28.45 2.64
C PRO A 382 -11.86 28.48 1.29
N VAL A 383 -12.27 27.31 0.79
CA VAL A 383 -13.02 27.22 -0.46
C VAL A 383 -14.48 27.61 -0.25
N THR A 384 -15.09 28.14 -1.29
CA THR A 384 -16.52 28.52 -1.32
C THR A 384 -17.23 27.74 -2.42
N ALA A 385 -18.55 27.79 -2.46
CA ALA A 385 -19.32 27.23 -3.58
C ALA A 385 -18.84 27.75 -4.94
N ASP A 386 -18.44 29.03 -5.03
CA ASP A 386 -17.93 29.63 -6.27
C ASP A 386 -16.60 29.02 -6.74
N SER A 387 -15.82 28.46 -5.83
CA SER A 387 -14.55 27.78 -6.16
C SER A 387 -14.72 26.60 -7.11
N PHE A 388 -15.88 25.94 -7.09
CA PHE A 388 -16.17 24.75 -7.86
C PHE A 388 -16.95 24.99 -9.16
N LYS A 389 -17.50 26.21 -9.34
CA LYS A 389 -18.28 26.56 -10.52
C LYS A 389 -17.44 26.54 -11.80
N THR A 390 -17.94 25.90 -12.84
CA THR A 390 -17.42 25.98 -14.21
C THR A 390 -18.24 27.01 -14.99
N HIS A 391 -17.62 28.15 -15.32
CA HIS A 391 -18.25 29.26 -16.00
C HIS A 391 -18.10 29.15 -17.52
N VAL A 392 -19.18 29.47 -18.22
CA VAL A 392 -19.24 29.61 -19.68
C VAL A 392 -19.95 30.91 -20.06
N SER A 393 -20.20 31.14 -21.36
CA SER A 393 -20.97 32.32 -21.81
C SER A 393 -22.30 32.42 -21.05
N ALA A 394 -22.63 33.64 -20.57
CA ALA A 394 -23.93 33.88 -19.92
C ALA A 394 -25.15 33.66 -20.84
N LYS A 395 -24.91 33.57 -22.16
CA LYS A 395 -25.96 33.24 -23.15
C LYS A 395 -26.10 31.74 -23.38
N ALA A 396 -25.16 30.94 -22.91
CA ALA A 396 -25.21 29.51 -23.09
C ALA A 396 -26.42 28.92 -22.38
N THR A 397 -27.11 28.02 -23.05
CA THR A 397 -28.24 27.24 -22.50
C THR A 397 -27.82 25.83 -22.11
N LYS A 398 -26.80 25.30 -22.79
CA LYS A 398 -26.20 24.01 -22.50
C LYS A 398 -24.77 23.92 -23.03
N VAL A 399 -24.04 22.94 -22.55
CA VAL A 399 -22.70 22.58 -23.04
C VAL A 399 -22.66 21.11 -23.38
N LYS A 400 -21.79 20.74 -24.33
CA LYS A 400 -21.34 19.38 -24.49
C LYS A 400 -20.07 19.21 -23.64
N ALA A 401 -20.14 18.36 -22.61
CA ALA A 401 -19.06 18.14 -21.67
C ALA A 401 -18.48 16.72 -21.82
N LEU A 402 -17.19 16.60 -21.55
CA LEU A 402 -16.50 15.34 -21.36
C LEU A 402 -16.64 14.94 -19.88
N VAL A 403 -17.22 13.76 -19.65
CA VAL A 403 -17.42 13.17 -18.32
C VAL A 403 -16.52 11.96 -18.19
N MET A 404 -15.80 11.86 -17.07
CA MET A 404 -15.15 10.60 -16.66
C MET A 404 -16.21 9.65 -16.14
N ASP A 405 -16.25 8.43 -16.66
CA ASP A 405 -17.07 7.36 -16.11
C ASP A 405 -16.20 6.27 -15.51
N THR A 406 -16.61 5.76 -14.36
CA THR A 406 -15.99 4.55 -13.78
C THR A 406 -16.48 3.33 -14.54
N LEU A 407 -15.55 2.44 -14.86
CA LEU A 407 -15.90 1.07 -15.23
C LEU A 407 -16.08 0.29 -13.93
N SER A 408 -17.28 -0.21 -13.67
CA SER A 408 -17.65 -0.93 -12.44
C SER A 408 -16.55 -1.91 -12.01
N TYR A 409 -16.08 -1.79 -10.76
CA TYR A 409 -15.12 -2.68 -10.07
C TYR A 409 -13.63 -2.55 -10.43
N ILE A 410 -13.24 -1.65 -11.34
CA ILE A 410 -11.82 -1.40 -11.66
C ILE A 410 -11.58 0.12 -11.61
N PRO A 411 -10.49 0.64 -11.03
CA PRO A 411 -10.21 2.08 -10.95
C PRO A 411 -9.78 2.70 -12.30
N PHE A 412 -10.24 2.12 -13.41
CA PHE A 412 -10.06 2.70 -14.73
C PHE A 412 -11.23 3.61 -15.07
N THR A 413 -10.93 4.72 -15.72
CA THR A 413 -11.94 5.63 -16.21
C THR A 413 -12.16 5.43 -17.71
N SER A 414 -13.34 5.79 -18.16
CA SER A 414 -13.70 5.87 -19.57
C SER A 414 -14.25 7.24 -19.90
N ARG A 415 -14.46 7.51 -21.17
CA ARG A 415 -15.01 8.77 -21.65
C ARG A 415 -16.48 8.62 -22.00
N ARG A 416 -17.29 9.59 -21.54
CA ARG A 416 -18.65 9.82 -22.01
C ARG A 416 -18.84 11.29 -22.36
N ASP A 417 -19.37 11.59 -23.55
CA ASP A 417 -19.75 12.96 -23.94
C ASP A 417 -21.22 13.17 -23.58
N VAL A 418 -21.52 14.19 -22.78
CA VAL A 418 -22.89 14.45 -22.25
C VAL A 418 -23.26 15.92 -22.49
N GLU A 419 -24.54 16.18 -22.83
CA GLU A 419 -25.10 17.53 -22.79
C GLU A 419 -25.50 17.87 -21.36
N LEU A 420 -24.94 18.97 -20.82
CA LEU A 420 -25.25 19.48 -19.49
C LEU A 420 -25.92 20.84 -19.58
N PRO A 421 -26.91 21.14 -18.73
CA PRO A 421 -27.58 22.44 -18.70
C PRO A 421 -26.66 23.54 -18.16
N VAL A 422 -26.92 24.76 -18.59
CA VAL A 422 -26.24 25.97 -18.09
C VAL A 422 -27.31 26.89 -17.46
N VAL A 423 -27.06 27.31 -16.23
CA VAL A 423 -27.90 28.28 -15.50
C VAL A 423 -27.03 29.46 -15.07
N ASP A 424 -27.43 30.65 -15.47
CA ASP A 424 -26.70 31.92 -15.18
C ASP A 424 -25.19 31.84 -15.54
N GLY A 425 -24.88 31.19 -16.67
CA GLY A 425 -23.51 31.02 -17.15
C GLY A 425 -22.68 29.97 -16.36
N VAL A 426 -23.31 29.18 -15.50
CA VAL A 426 -22.68 28.10 -14.74
C VAL A 426 -23.17 26.73 -15.25
N VAL A 427 -22.24 25.86 -15.59
CA VAL A 427 -22.58 24.49 -16.01
C VAL A 427 -23.12 23.71 -14.80
N GLN A 428 -24.26 23.06 -14.97
CA GLN A 428 -24.91 22.26 -13.94
C GLN A 428 -24.60 20.77 -14.13
N CYS A 429 -24.45 20.03 -13.02
CA CYS A 429 -24.47 18.56 -13.05
C CYS A 429 -25.85 18.04 -13.41
N ASP A 430 -25.95 16.76 -13.76
CA ASP A 430 -27.22 16.09 -14.07
C ASP A 430 -27.26 14.72 -13.39
N VAL A 431 -27.83 14.69 -12.18
CA VAL A 431 -27.91 13.47 -11.36
C VAL A 431 -28.78 12.39 -11.98
N GLU A 432 -29.71 12.74 -12.88
CA GLU A 432 -30.53 11.75 -13.58
C GLU A 432 -29.72 11.02 -14.68
N GLN A 433 -28.72 11.70 -15.25
CA GLN A 433 -27.76 11.10 -16.17
C GLN A 433 -26.52 10.53 -15.43
N ASP A 434 -26.54 10.52 -14.09
CA ASP A 434 -25.38 10.14 -13.26
C ASP A 434 -24.13 10.96 -13.64
N VAL A 435 -24.26 12.28 -13.62
CA VAL A 435 -23.16 13.23 -13.80
C VAL A 435 -23.09 14.12 -12.57
N LEU A 436 -21.96 14.06 -11.87
CA LEU A 436 -21.65 14.82 -10.67
C LEU A 436 -20.50 15.79 -10.95
N TYR A 437 -20.35 16.82 -10.10
CA TYR A 437 -19.14 17.62 -10.04
C TYR A 437 -18.03 16.83 -9.35
N ILE A 438 -16.81 16.94 -9.87
CA ILE A 438 -15.59 16.47 -9.20
C ILE A 438 -14.54 17.55 -9.25
N ALA A 439 -13.80 17.70 -8.16
CA ALA A 439 -12.69 18.65 -8.10
C ALA A 439 -11.55 18.10 -7.24
N GLN A 440 -10.33 18.57 -7.52
CA GLN A 440 -9.19 18.37 -6.66
C GLN A 440 -8.60 19.71 -6.24
N VAL A 441 -8.48 19.92 -4.92
CA VAL A 441 -8.05 21.17 -4.29
C VAL A 441 -6.64 21.00 -3.75
N GLU A 442 -5.69 21.80 -4.20
CA GLU A 442 -4.31 21.79 -3.72
C GLU A 442 -4.27 22.10 -2.22
N ARG A 443 -3.58 21.21 -1.47
CA ARG A 443 -3.51 21.32 -0.01
C ARG A 443 -2.11 21.42 0.58
N HIS A 444 -1.09 21.49 -0.25
CA HIS A 444 0.31 21.55 0.18
C HIS A 444 0.81 23.00 0.35
N GLY A 445 -0.06 24.01 0.15
CA GLY A 445 0.27 25.42 0.27
C GLY A 445 1.20 25.95 -0.81
N LYS A 446 1.19 25.37 -2.01
CA LYS A 446 2.11 25.73 -3.11
C LYS A 446 1.53 26.77 -4.06
N ASN A 447 0.30 26.58 -4.53
CA ASN A 447 -0.27 27.40 -5.61
C ASN A 447 -1.76 27.72 -5.45
N GLY A 448 -2.49 26.96 -4.63
CA GLY A 448 -3.93 27.10 -4.41
C GLY A 448 -4.79 26.71 -5.62
N ASN A 449 -4.29 25.85 -6.47
CA ASN A 449 -5.01 25.34 -7.64
C ASN A 449 -6.26 24.56 -7.26
N ILE A 450 -7.27 24.59 -8.13
CA ILE A 450 -8.48 23.75 -8.06
C ILE A 450 -8.78 23.24 -9.45
N GLY A 451 -8.44 21.96 -9.69
CA GLY A 451 -8.85 21.25 -10.90
C GLY A 451 -10.32 20.87 -10.82
N LYS A 452 -11.05 20.99 -11.93
CA LYS A 452 -12.50 20.74 -11.99
C LYS A 452 -12.86 19.89 -13.21
N ALA A 453 -13.81 18.97 -13.01
CA ALA A 453 -14.33 18.11 -14.07
C ALA A 453 -15.74 17.59 -13.73
N PHE A 454 -16.21 16.62 -14.53
CA PHE A 454 -17.48 15.91 -14.32
C PHE A 454 -17.22 14.41 -14.24
N MET A 455 -17.96 13.76 -13.32
CA MET A 455 -17.77 12.34 -13.02
C MET A 455 -19.10 11.59 -13.03
N GLY A 456 -19.13 10.43 -13.66
CA GLY A 456 -20.22 9.45 -13.59
C GLY A 456 -19.81 8.18 -12.85
N GLY A 457 -20.79 7.31 -12.57
CA GLY A 457 -20.57 6.01 -11.93
C GLY A 457 -20.71 5.99 -10.42
N PHE A 458 -20.72 7.14 -9.73
CA PHE A 458 -20.86 7.21 -8.29
C PHE A 458 -22.31 7.25 -7.79
N ARG A 459 -23.23 7.85 -8.54
CA ARG A 459 -24.68 7.89 -8.26
C ARG A 459 -25.10 8.52 -6.93
N ILE A 460 -24.23 9.24 -6.25
CA ILE A 460 -24.60 9.91 -4.99
C ILE A 460 -25.56 11.07 -5.25
N ARG A 461 -26.48 11.32 -4.30
CA ARG A 461 -27.48 12.39 -4.37
C ARG A 461 -27.59 13.11 -3.04
N GLY A 462 -27.78 14.43 -3.12
CA GLY A 462 -28.06 15.30 -1.96
C GLY A 462 -26.85 15.54 -1.09
N GLY A 463 -25.65 15.72 -1.68
CA GLY A 463 -24.48 16.05 -0.89
C GLY A 463 -23.14 15.87 -1.60
N ALA A 464 -22.09 15.71 -0.79
CA ALA A 464 -20.71 15.58 -1.26
C ALA A 464 -19.87 14.65 -0.40
N MET A 465 -18.82 14.08 -1.01
CA MET A 465 -17.77 13.29 -0.37
C MET A 465 -16.42 13.95 -0.62
N ALA A 466 -15.61 14.18 0.42
CA ALA A 466 -14.26 14.71 0.31
C ALA A 466 -13.23 13.82 1.02
N SER A 467 -12.02 13.72 0.46
CA SER A 467 -10.90 12.98 1.04
C SER A 467 -9.58 13.69 0.81
N SER A 468 -8.71 13.72 1.82
CA SER A 468 -7.31 14.13 1.69
C SER A 468 -6.40 12.99 1.20
N VAL A 469 -6.96 11.78 1.02
CA VAL A 469 -6.29 10.66 0.38
C VAL A 469 -6.70 10.65 -1.09
N GLY A 470 -5.75 10.89 -1.98
CA GLY A 470 -5.95 10.88 -3.43
C GLY A 470 -4.63 10.54 -4.12
N HIS A 471 -4.54 9.32 -4.64
CA HIS A 471 -3.31 8.76 -5.22
C HIS A 471 -2.87 9.51 -6.49
N ASP A 472 -1.57 9.86 -6.66
CA ASP A 472 -0.55 9.80 -5.60
C ASP A 472 -0.28 11.19 -5.01
N ASN A 473 -0.89 12.26 -5.57
CA ASN A 473 -0.58 13.63 -5.17
C ASN A 473 -1.14 14.06 -3.82
N HIS A 474 -2.13 13.33 -3.30
CA HIS A 474 -2.81 13.57 -2.02
C HIS A 474 -3.36 14.98 -1.81
N ASN A 475 -3.74 15.66 -2.86
CA ASN A 475 -4.58 16.85 -2.78
C ASN A 475 -6.01 16.46 -2.38
N ILE A 476 -6.80 17.39 -1.82
CA ILE A 476 -8.17 17.06 -1.41
C ILE A 476 -9.04 16.84 -2.63
N ILE A 477 -9.49 15.60 -2.82
CA ILE A 477 -10.49 15.28 -3.84
C ILE A 477 -11.89 15.41 -3.26
N VAL A 478 -12.81 15.98 -4.04
CA VAL A 478 -14.22 16.12 -3.66
C VAL A 478 -15.13 15.82 -4.83
N LEU A 479 -16.20 15.09 -4.57
CA LEU A 479 -17.25 14.70 -5.51
C LEU A 479 -18.61 15.02 -4.91
N GLY A 480 -19.54 15.62 -5.68
CA GLY A 480 -20.88 15.92 -5.18
C GLY A 480 -21.82 16.49 -6.24
N ASP A 481 -23.07 16.70 -5.84
CA ASP A 481 -24.12 17.35 -6.65
C ASP A 481 -24.47 18.78 -6.21
N SER A 482 -23.83 19.27 -5.13
CA SER A 482 -24.02 20.61 -4.56
C SER A 482 -22.68 21.29 -4.32
N PHE A 483 -22.47 22.49 -4.86
CA PHE A 483 -21.26 23.27 -4.64
C PHE A 483 -21.08 23.68 -3.17
N GLU A 484 -22.18 23.94 -2.47
CA GLU A 484 -22.18 24.30 -1.05
C GLU A 484 -21.72 23.11 -0.21
N ASP A 485 -22.22 21.90 -0.49
CA ASP A 485 -21.84 20.69 0.25
C ASP A 485 -20.39 20.28 -0.08
N MET A 486 -19.93 20.47 -1.32
CA MET A 486 -18.52 20.27 -1.70
C MET A 486 -17.62 21.23 -0.91
N ALA A 487 -17.98 22.52 -0.79
CA ALA A 487 -17.22 23.51 -0.04
C ALA A 487 -17.17 23.17 1.46
N LEU A 488 -18.30 22.76 2.05
CA LEU A 488 -18.36 22.33 3.44
C LEU A 488 -17.48 21.09 3.68
N ALA A 489 -17.55 20.08 2.79
CA ALA A 489 -16.78 18.86 2.92
C ALA A 489 -15.26 19.09 2.84
N VAL A 490 -14.79 19.93 1.90
CA VAL A 490 -13.37 20.26 1.76
C VAL A 490 -12.85 21.06 2.94
N ASN A 491 -13.57 22.11 3.37
CA ASN A 491 -13.17 22.92 4.52
C ASN A 491 -13.13 22.09 5.79
N ARG A 492 -14.13 21.20 5.99
CA ARG A 492 -14.13 20.28 7.14
C ARG A 492 -12.96 19.30 7.10
N CYS A 493 -12.64 18.75 5.94
CA CYS A 493 -11.46 17.90 5.76
C CYS A 493 -10.17 18.65 6.16
N ALA A 494 -10.05 19.92 5.78
CA ALA A 494 -8.90 20.75 6.16
C ALA A 494 -8.87 21.05 7.67
N GLU A 495 -10.01 21.35 8.30
CA GLU A 495 -10.12 21.56 9.76
C GLU A 495 -9.69 20.34 10.57
N LEU A 496 -9.95 19.14 10.06
CA LEU A 496 -9.52 17.88 10.67
C LEU A 496 -8.00 17.62 10.55
N GLY A 497 -7.27 18.44 9.77
CA GLY A 497 -5.87 18.18 9.42
C GLY A 497 -5.71 17.11 8.36
N GLY A 498 -6.78 16.78 7.65
CA GLY A 498 -6.96 15.68 6.70
C GLY A 498 -7.97 14.65 7.21
N GLY A 499 -8.52 13.87 6.29
CA GLY A 499 -9.54 12.88 6.62
C GLY A 499 -10.47 12.56 5.46
N GLN A 500 -11.56 11.87 5.78
CA GLN A 500 -12.67 11.59 4.89
C GLN A 500 -13.94 12.18 5.49
N VAL A 501 -14.72 12.91 4.68
CA VAL A 501 -15.89 13.64 5.12
C VAL A 501 -17.04 13.40 4.14
N ILE A 502 -18.23 13.09 4.65
CA ILE A 502 -19.48 13.08 3.89
C ILE A 502 -20.38 14.18 4.43
N VAL A 503 -20.82 15.06 3.53
CA VAL A 503 -21.85 16.06 3.76
C VAL A 503 -23.13 15.61 3.08
N ARG A 504 -24.26 15.74 3.77
CA ARG A 504 -25.59 15.42 3.24
C ARG A 504 -26.57 16.52 3.60
N ASN A 505 -27.15 17.18 2.59
CA ASN A 505 -28.11 18.25 2.76
C ASN A 505 -27.63 19.38 3.70
N GLY A 506 -26.38 19.83 3.54
CA GLY A 506 -25.79 20.92 4.32
C GLY A 506 -25.25 20.54 5.71
N GLU A 507 -25.28 19.26 6.08
CA GLU A 507 -24.80 18.79 7.39
C GLU A 507 -23.74 17.69 7.23
N ILE A 508 -22.76 17.65 8.15
CA ILE A 508 -21.75 16.58 8.18
C ILE A 508 -22.43 15.29 8.65
N ALA A 509 -22.55 14.31 7.74
CA ALA A 509 -23.22 13.05 7.99
C ALA A 509 -22.29 11.96 8.56
N ALA A 510 -21.01 11.93 8.12
CA ALA A 510 -19.98 11.06 8.65
C ALA A 510 -18.59 11.64 8.39
N GLU A 511 -17.64 11.37 9.28
CA GLU A 511 -16.25 11.81 9.13
C GLU A 511 -15.25 10.93 9.86
N VAL A 512 -14.02 10.92 9.38
CA VAL A 512 -12.85 10.37 10.07
C VAL A 512 -11.63 11.26 9.84
N ALA A 513 -10.89 11.57 10.91
CA ALA A 513 -9.70 12.41 10.87
C ALA A 513 -8.44 11.59 10.60
N TYR A 514 -7.53 12.17 9.81
CA TYR A 514 -6.20 11.65 9.53
C TYR A 514 -5.13 12.70 9.89
N PRO A 515 -4.81 12.85 11.18
CA PRO A 515 -3.92 13.90 11.66
C PRO A 515 -2.46 13.76 11.19
N VAL A 516 -2.04 12.54 10.85
CA VAL A 516 -0.67 12.26 10.41
C VAL A 516 -0.60 12.30 8.88
N CYS A 517 0.11 13.26 8.34
CA CYS A 517 0.23 13.57 6.91
C CYS A 517 -1.11 13.83 6.19
N GLY A 518 -2.22 13.96 6.92
CA GLY A 518 -3.56 13.94 6.31
C GLY A 518 -3.93 12.57 5.71
N LEU A 519 -3.24 11.51 6.09
CA LEU A 519 -3.35 10.16 5.52
C LEU A 519 -3.65 9.10 6.58
N LEU A 520 -3.09 9.22 7.78
CA LEU A 520 -3.09 8.20 8.81
C LEU A 520 -3.80 8.68 10.09
N SER A 521 -4.51 7.75 10.73
CA SER A 521 -5.26 7.94 11.97
C SER A 521 -4.57 7.23 13.13
N ASP A 522 -4.60 7.85 14.32
CA ASP A 522 -4.14 7.26 15.58
C ASP A 522 -5.12 6.28 16.21
N LEU A 523 -6.28 6.08 15.61
CA LEU A 523 -7.26 5.12 16.06
C LEU A 523 -6.71 3.68 15.99
N SER A 524 -7.21 2.82 16.86
CA SER A 524 -6.98 1.38 16.73
C SER A 524 -7.61 0.83 15.45
N LEU A 525 -7.20 -0.37 15.04
CA LEU A 525 -7.76 -1.06 13.87
C LEU A 525 -9.30 -1.14 13.95
N ASP A 526 -9.84 -1.54 15.10
CA ASP A 526 -11.29 -1.71 15.28
C ASP A 526 -12.04 -0.37 15.21
N GLU A 527 -11.55 0.65 15.90
CA GLU A 527 -12.18 1.98 15.88
C GLU A 527 -12.16 2.61 14.49
N LEU A 528 -11.02 2.50 13.77
CA LEU A 528 -10.92 3.03 12.41
C LEU A 528 -11.79 2.24 11.44
N ALA A 529 -11.82 0.91 11.54
CA ALA A 529 -12.68 0.07 10.71
C ALA A 529 -14.17 0.41 10.91
N ASP A 530 -14.61 0.65 12.15
CA ASP A 530 -15.99 1.04 12.41
C ASP A 530 -16.34 2.42 11.85
N LYS A 531 -15.41 3.38 11.92
CA LYS A 531 -15.56 4.69 11.24
C LYS A 531 -15.67 4.55 9.72
N LYS A 532 -14.84 3.71 9.11
CA LYS A 532 -14.87 3.47 7.66
C LYS A 532 -16.13 2.73 7.20
N LYS A 533 -16.62 1.78 8.00
CA LYS A 533 -17.93 1.12 7.75
C LYS A 533 -19.07 2.13 7.78
N GLU A 534 -19.04 3.07 8.73
CA GLU A 534 -20.04 4.14 8.82
C GLU A 534 -20.00 5.07 7.61
N LEU A 535 -18.81 5.50 7.17
CA LEU A 535 -18.64 6.26 5.93
C LEU A 535 -19.21 5.53 4.72
N ASN A 536 -18.89 4.23 4.56
CA ASN A 536 -19.42 3.42 3.44
C ASN A 536 -20.95 3.30 3.53
N ARG A 537 -21.52 3.09 4.74
CA ARG A 537 -22.96 2.99 4.96
C ARG A 537 -23.68 4.28 4.53
N VAL A 538 -23.16 5.44 4.95
CA VAL A 538 -23.75 6.74 4.59
C VAL A 538 -23.64 7.00 3.10
N ALA A 539 -22.49 6.70 2.47
CA ALA A 539 -22.31 6.83 1.02
C ALA A 539 -23.30 5.94 0.24
N HIS A 540 -23.50 4.70 0.67
CA HIS A 540 -24.49 3.80 0.05
C HIS A 540 -25.93 4.33 0.21
N GLU A 541 -26.27 4.92 1.36
CA GLU A 541 -27.58 5.58 1.54
C GLU A 541 -27.78 6.79 0.64
N MET A 542 -26.68 7.45 0.21
CA MET A 542 -26.72 8.52 -0.78
C MET A 542 -26.82 8.01 -2.22
N GLY A 543 -26.70 6.70 -2.47
CA GLY A 543 -27.00 6.07 -3.75
C GLY A 543 -25.85 5.32 -4.42
N THR A 544 -24.60 5.41 -3.93
CA THR A 544 -23.50 4.67 -4.56
C THR A 544 -23.60 3.16 -4.34
N GLU A 545 -23.27 2.39 -5.39
CA GLU A 545 -23.14 0.92 -5.33
C GLU A 545 -21.69 0.46 -5.22
N ILE A 546 -20.72 1.40 -5.19
CA ILE A 546 -19.30 1.10 -5.07
C ILE A 546 -19.03 0.58 -3.66
N ALA A 547 -18.42 -0.59 -3.54
CA ALA A 547 -18.22 -1.26 -2.24
C ALA A 547 -17.37 -0.45 -1.26
N ILE A 548 -16.30 0.19 -1.74
CA ILE A 548 -15.40 1.04 -0.95
C ILE A 548 -15.26 2.40 -1.64
N PRO A 549 -16.26 3.30 -1.51
CA PRO A 549 -16.36 4.51 -2.33
C PRO A 549 -15.15 5.45 -2.21
N PHE A 550 -14.60 5.63 -1.01
CA PHE A 550 -13.46 6.52 -0.80
C PHE A 550 -12.15 5.96 -1.36
N MET A 551 -11.92 4.66 -1.27
CA MET A 551 -10.77 4.04 -1.90
C MET A 551 -10.86 4.16 -3.42
N PHE A 552 -12.05 3.95 -3.99
CA PHE A 552 -12.28 4.12 -5.41
C PHE A 552 -12.07 5.58 -5.85
N LEU A 553 -12.59 6.55 -5.07
CA LEU A 553 -12.43 7.98 -5.33
C LEU A 553 -10.94 8.39 -5.30
N SER A 554 -10.12 7.79 -4.43
CA SER A 554 -8.70 8.14 -4.31
C SER A 554 -7.90 7.82 -5.58
N PHE A 555 -8.25 6.78 -6.33
CA PHE A 555 -7.56 6.42 -7.58
C PHE A 555 -7.95 7.30 -8.78
N ILE A 556 -9.06 8.06 -8.69
CA ILE A 556 -9.47 8.97 -9.78
C ILE A 556 -8.47 10.13 -9.97
N CYS A 557 -7.60 10.37 -8.98
CA CYS A 557 -6.55 11.39 -9.05
C CYS A 557 -5.27 10.90 -9.72
N LEU A 558 -5.12 9.60 -9.94
CA LEU A 558 -3.87 9.00 -10.40
C LEU A 558 -3.65 9.24 -11.90
N ALA A 559 -2.82 10.23 -12.23
CA ALA A 559 -2.52 10.63 -13.61
C ALA A 559 -1.62 9.63 -14.38
N ALA A 560 -1.54 8.38 -13.91
CA ALA A 560 -0.85 7.26 -14.54
C ALA A 560 -1.79 6.12 -14.97
N ILE A 561 -3.03 6.09 -14.45
CA ILE A 561 -4.02 5.07 -14.83
C ILE A 561 -4.88 5.59 -15.99
N PRO A 562 -4.93 4.91 -17.14
CA PRO A 562 -5.78 5.29 -18.28
C PRO A 562 -7.29 5.22 -17.94
N ALA A 563 -8.14 6.06 -18.57
CA ALA A 563 -7.76 6.98 -19.65
C ALA A 563 -7.72 8.44 -19.17
N TYR A 564 -8.51 8.80 -18.14
CA TYR A 564 -8.64 10.18 -17.64
C TYR A 564 -8.50 10.22 -16.12
N ALA A 565 -7.97 11.33 -15.62
CA ALA A 565 -7.83 11.60 -14.19
C ALA A 565 -8.19 13.06 -13.88
N ILE A 566 -8.34 13.38 -12.60
CA ILE A 566 -8.45 14.76 -12.11
C ILE A 566 -7.29 15.05 -11.17
N THR A 567 -6.56 16.13 -11.41
CA THR A 567 -5.56 16.65 -10.48
C THR A 567 -5.85 18.11 -10.15
N ASP A 568 -5.09 18.72 -9.25
CA ASP A 568 -5.20 20.14 -8.96
C ASP A 568 -4.89 21.01 -10.20
N CYS A 569 -4.11 20.49 -11.16
CA CYS A 569 -3.83 21.15 -12.45
C CYS A 569 -5.02 21.11 -13.42
N GLY A 570 -6.02 20.26 -13.22
CA GLY A 570 -7.21 20.16 -14.06
C GLY A 570 -7.57 18.75 -14.47
N PHE A 571 -8.37 18.64 -15.53
CA PHE A 571 -8.78 17.37 -16.12
C PHE A 571 -7.67 16.83 -17.02
N ILE A 572 -7.21 15.60 -16.76
CA ILE A 572 -6.02 15.01 -17.41
C ILE A 572 -6.44 13.93 -18.43
N ASP A 573 -5.99 14.07 -19.67
CA ASP A 573 -5.89 12.98 -20.63
C ASP A 573 -4.59 12.22 -20.33
N VAL A 574 -4.70 11.12 -19.62
CA VAL A 574 -3.55 10.35 -19.13
C VAL A 574 -2.74 9.73 -20.27
N VAL A 575 -3.44 9.31 -21.33
CA VAL A 575 -2.75 8.70 -22.49
C VAL A 575 -1.86 9.72 -23.22
N LYS A 576 -2.33 10.99 -23.29
CA LYS A 576 -1.58 12.07 -23.92
C LYS A 576 -0.67 12.85 -22.97
N GLN A 577 -0.76 12.57 -21.66
CA GLN A 577 -0.02 13.27 -20.61
C GLN A 577 -0.22 14.80 -20.70
N GLN A 578 -1.49 15.25 -20.75
CA GLN A 578 -1.81 16.67 -20.87
C GLN A 578 -3.12 17.03 -20.16
N VAL A 579 -3.18 18.28 -19.69
CA VAL A 579 -4.42 18.89 -19.21
C VAL A 579 -5.32 19.20 -20.41
N VAL A 580 -6.61 18.84 -20.29
CA VAL A 580 -7.63 19.11 -21.33
C VAL A 580 -8.84 19.83 -20.74
N ASP A 581 -9.52 20.62 -21.57
CA ASP A 581 -10.77 21.28 -21.17
C ASP A 581 -11.91 20.25 -21.16
N PRO A 582 -12.65 20.07 -20.06
CA PRO A 582 -13.81 19.19 -20.05
C PRO A 582 -15.00 19.74 -20.87
N ILE A 583 -15.01 21.03 -21.25
CA ILE A 583 -16.06 21.63 -22.07
C ILE A 583 -15.68 21.49 -23.54
N LEU A 584 -16.39 20.66 -24.28
CA LEU A 584 -16.13 20.37 -25.69
C LEU A 584 -16.80 21.40 -26.62
N GLU A 585 -18.02 21.84 -26.28
CA GLU A 585 -18.83 22.76 -27.08
C GLU A 585 -19.78 23.55 -26.19
N VAL A 586 -19.98 24.81 -26.50
CA VAL A 586 -20.94 25.70 -25.83
C VAL A 586 -22.07 26.02 -26.80
N VAL A 587 -23.31 25.76 -26.37
CA VAL A 587 -24.53 26.01 -27.20
C VAL A 587 -25.26 27.21 -26.61
N GLU A 588 -25.39 28.26 -27.43
CA GLU A 588 -26.10 29.50 -27.07
C GLU A 588 -27.60 29.45 -27.44
#